data_6a0e3b55f941e6a99d720fdad73f87d4
#
_entry.id   6a0e3b55f941e6a99d720fdad73f87d4
#
_cell.length_a   1.000
_cell.length_b   1.000
_cell.length_c   1.000
_cell.angle_alpha   90.00
_cell.angle_beta   90.00
_cell.angle_gamma   90.00
#
_symmetry.space_group_name_H-M   'P 1'
#
loop_
_entity.id
_entity.type
_entity.pdbx_description
1 polymer ?
#
loop_
_entity_poly.entity_id
_entity_poly.type
_entity_poly.pdbx_seq_one_letter_code
_entity_poly.pdbx_strand_id
1 'polypeptide(L)'
;KELAALGYDRVILARELSLEEIRAVCEASPIEVEVFVHGALCMSVSGQCMMSAFLGGRSGNRGACAGPCRLPFDASAGLKPGQPGRACHLSLKDMDYIPHLRELMDAGVASVKIEGRLRTPEYAAAVVTACRAVCAGQPYDEKLVRDIFSRSGFTDGYLTNRNDGKMFGVRTEVDAAATRAATPKARELFRRELQRVPVHYELSGGVEDGGVKLT
;
A
#
# COMPACT_ATOMS: atom_id res chain seq x y z
N LYS A 1 -18.87 4.59 -15.87
CA LYS A 1 -20.16 4.14 -16.48
C LYS A 1 -19.97 2.82 -17.19
N GLU A 2 -18.94 2.67 -18.03
CA GLU A 2 -18.65 1.43 -18.79
C GLU A 2 -18.40 0.23 -17.85
N LEU A 3 -17.60 0.40 -16.79
CA LEU A 3 -17.34 -0.65 -15.82
C LEU A 3 -18.61 -1.12 -15.10
N ALA A 4 -19.49 -0.18 -14.75
CA ALA A 4 -20.80 -0.53 -14.18
C ALA A 4 -21.67 -1.35 -15.18
N ALA A 5 -21.66 -0.98 -16.46
CA ALA A 5 -22.34 -1.71 -17.51
C ALA A 5 -21.77 -3.13 -17.73
N LEU A 6 -20.49 -3.35 -17.38
CA LEU A 6 -19.82 -4.65 -17.39
C LEU A 6 -20.05 -5.47 -16.10
N GLY A 7 -20.81 -4.94 -15.13
CA GLY A 7 -21.15 -5.64 -13.90
C GLY A 7 -20.10 -5.52 -12.78
N TYR A 8 -19.22 -4.52 -12.85
CA TYR A 8 -18.30 -4.24 -11.74
C TYR A 8 -19.01 -3.42 -10.66
N ASP A 9 -18.81 -3.80 -9.40
CA ASP A 9 -19.35 -3.09 -8.22
C ASP A 9 -18.41 -2.04 -7.67
N ARG A 10 -17.11 -2.13 -7.96
CA ARG A 10 -16.07 -1.25 -7.42
C ARG A 10 -14.94 -1.02 -8.41
N VAL A 11 -14.36 0.18 -8.36
CA VAL A 11 -13.15 0.55 -9.11
C VAL A 11 -12.06 1.02 -8.15
N ILE A 12 -10.81 0.59 -8.40
CA ILE A 12 -9.65 1.06 -7.67
C ILE A 12 -8.97 2.13 -8.52
N LEU A 13 -8.82 3.33 -7.95
CA LEU A 13 -8.16 4.43 -8.65
C LEU A 13 -6.64 4.29 -8.67
N ALA A 14 -6.03 4.87 -9.69
CA ALA A 14 -4.59 5.03 -9.75
C ALA A 14 -4.11 5.93 -8.59
N ARG A 15 -2.84 5.77 -8.18
CA ARG A 15 -2.27 6.48 -7.02
C ARG A 15 -1.93 7.94 -7.30
N GLU A 16 -1.93 8.33 -8.57
CA GLU A 16 -1.50 9.63 -9.05
C GLU A 16 -2.58 10.73 -8.94
N LEU A 17 -3.81 10.37 -8.56
CA LEU A 17 -4.91 11.32 -8.46
C LEU A 17 -4.81 12.18 -7.20
N SER A 18 -5.13 13.46 -7.37
CA SER A 18 -5.33 14.41 -6.28
C SER A 18 -6.68 14.19 -5.57
N LEU A 19 -6.83 14.76 -4.38
CA LEU A 19 -8.10 14.70 -3.64
C LEU A 19 -9.27 15.28 -4.43
N GLU A 20 -9.03 16.36 -5.18
CA GLU A 20 -10.04 17.01 -6.02
C GLU A 20 -10.50 16.08 -7.14
N GLU A 21 -9.55 15.42 -7.83
CA GLU A 21 -9.85 14.45 -8.89
C GLU A 21 -10.57 13.22 -8.33
N ILE A 22 -10.16 12.72 -7.16
CA ILE A 22 -10.84 11.60 -6.47
C ILE A 22 -12.29 11.98 -6.17
N ARG A 23 -12.54 13.18 -5.64
CA ARG A 23 -13.90 13.69 -5.36
C ARG A 23 -14.74 13.72 -6.63
N ALA A 24 -14.21 14.30 -7.69
CA ALA A 24 -14.91 14.37 -8.98
C ALA A 24 -15.26 12.98 -9.55
N VAL A 25 -14.36 12.00 -9.37
CA VAL A 25 -14.63 10.61 -9.76
C VAL A 25 -15.72 10.00 -8.88
N CYS A 26 -15.69 10.16 -7.57
CA CYS A 26 -16.71 9.66 -6.64
C CYS A 26 -18.10 10.21 -6.98
N GLU A 27 -18.20 11.52 -7.24
CA GLU A 27 -19.47 12.17 -7.62
C GLU A 27 -20.02 11.68 -8.96
N ALA A 28 -19.15 11.36 -9.92
CA ALA A 28 -19.56 10.90 -11.25
C ALA A 28 -19.73 9.38 -11.38
N SER A 29 -19.24 8.61 -10.42
CA SER A 29 -19.20 7.15 -10.49
C SER A 29 -20.51 6.51 -10.04
N PRO A 30 -21.11 5.60 -10.83
CA PRO A 30 -22.26 4.82 -10.40
C PRO A 30 -21.88 3.58 -9.55
N ILE A 31 -20.60 3.32 -9.35
CA ILE A 31 -20.08 2.19 -8.58
C ILE A 31 -19.14 2.69 -7.50
N GLU A 32 -18.85 1.85 -6.50
CA GLU A 32 -17.97 2.21 -5.40
C GLU A 32 -16.55 2.56 -5.87
N VAL A 33 -15.95 3.54 -5.21
CA VAL A 33 -14.56 3.97 -5.45
C VAL A 33 -13.67 3.54 -4.30
N GLU A 34 -12.57 2.86 -4.64
CA GLU A 34 -11.52 2.46 -3.71
C GLU A 34 -10.22 3.20 -4.06
N VAL A 35 -9.51 3.69 -3.05
CA VAL A 35 -8.23 4.38 -3.22
C VAL A 35 -7.12 3.77 -2.38
N PHE A 36 -5.90 3.80 -2.87
CA PHE A 36 -4.73 3.47 -2.06
C PHE A 36 -4.46 4.59 -1.06
N VAL A 37 -4.21 4.22 0.20
CA VAL A 37 -3.95 5.20 1.27
C VAL A 37 -2.61 5.04 1.95
N HIS A 38 -1.96 3.89 1.81
CA HIS A 38 -0.65 3.69 2.43
C HIS A 38 0.20 2.69 1.65
N GLY A 39 1.51 2.95 1.58
CA GLY A 39 2.52 2.02 1.07
C GLY A 39 3.29 2.52 -0.15
N ALA A 40 3.88 1.61 -0.89
CA ALA A 40 4.83 1.94 -1.95
C ALA A 40 4.19 2.69 -3.12
N LEU A 41 4.80 3.83 -3.49
CA LEU A 41 4.53 4.49 -4.75
C LEU A 41 5.35 3.89 -5.89
N CYS A 42 4.81 3.98 -7.11
CA CYS A 42 5.50 3.67 -8.35
C CYS A 42 6.08 4.95 -8.95
N MET A 43 7.28 4.89 -9.54
CA MET A 43 7.87 6.03 -10.25
C MET A 43 7.17 6.32 -11.57
N SER A 44 6.60 5.29 -12.18
CA SER A 44 5.87 5.40 -13.45
C SER A 44 4.38 5.60 -13.17
N VAL A 45 3.69 6.18 -14.13
CA VAL A 45 2.23 6.16 -14.18
C VAL A 45 1.75 4.71 -14.08
N SER A 46 0.68 4.48 -13.31
CA SER A 46 0.18 3.14 -13.02
C SER A 46 -0.06 2.31 -14.29
N GLY A 47 0.51 1.11 -14.33
CA GLY A 47 0.42 0.19 -15.46
C GLY A 47 1.33 0.48 -16.67
N GLN A 48 2.07 1.59 -16.71
CA GLN A 48 2.87 2.00 -17.85
C GLN A 48 4.35 1.58 -17.80
N CYS A 49 4.82 1.02 -16.68
CA CYS A 49 6.23 0.68 -16.52
C CYS A 49 6.58 -0.68 -17.12
N MET A 50 7.46 -0.67 -18.12
CA MET A 50 8.03 -1.87 -18.74
C MET A 50 9.47 -2.17 -18.27
N MET A 51 10.05 -1.36 -17.38
CA MET A 51 11.47 -1.48 -16.99
C MET A 51 11.83 -2.88 -16.47
N SER A 52 10.99 -3.46 -15.60
CA SER A 52 11.23 -4.80 -15.05
C SER A 52 11.15 -5.91 -16.11
N ALA A 53 10.33 -5.71 -17.14
CA ALA A 53 10.22 -6.66 -18.26
C ALA A 53 11.46 -6.59 -19.15
N PHE A 54 11.93 -5.41 -19.50
CA PHE A 54 13.15 -5.24 -20.32
C PHE A 54 14.42 -5.71 -19.62
N LEU A 55 14.57 -5.45 -18.32
CA LEU A 55 15.79 -5.79 -17.58
C LEU A 55 15.84 -7.24 -17.12
N GLY A 56 14.70 -7.93 -16.98
CA GLY A 56 14.69 -9.26 -16.39
C GLY A 56 13.49 -10.14 -16.75
N GLY A 57 12.76 -9.83 -17.81
CA GLY A 57 11.62 -10.63 -18.27
C GLY A 57 10.43 -10.68 -17.30
N ARG A 58 10.39 -9.80 -16.28
CA ARG A 58 9.37 -9.80 -15.21
C ARG A 58 8.36 -8.68 -15.41
N SER A 59 7.09 -9.03 -15.61
CA SER A 59 6.03 -8.04 -15.80
C SER A 59 5.52 -7.45 -14.48
N GLY A 60 5.64 -6.14 -14.32
CA GLY A 60 5.05 -5.39 -13.20
C GLY A 60 3.53 -5.51 -13.16
N ASN A 61 2.86 -5.50 -14.32
CA ASN A 61 1.42 -5.61 -14.45
C ASN A 61 0.88 -7.00 -14.04
N ARG A 62 1.75 -8.02 -14.05
CA ARG A 62 1.45 -9.37 -13.54
C ARG A 62 1.92 -9.59 -12.11
N GLY A 63 2.17 -8.51 -11.37
CA GLY A 63 2.64 -8.59 -9.99
C GLY A 63 4.10 -9.00 -9.81
N ALA A 64 4.89 -9.18 -10.88
CA ALA A 64 6.25 -9.67 -10.83
C ALA A 64 7.34 -8.57 -10.92
N CYS A 65 7.00 -7.31 -10.62
CA CYS A 65 7.96 -6.21 -10.63
C CYS A 65 9.16 -6.49 -9.72
N ALA A 66 10.37 -6.37 -10.26
CA ALA A 66 11.62 -6.51 -9.52
C ALA A 66 12.04 -5.24 -8.77
N GLY A 67 11.33 -4.13 -8.95
CA GLY A 67 11.64 -2.85 -8.32
C GLY A 67 12.92 -2.17 -8.83
N PRO A 68 13.24 -2.19 -10.15
CA PRO A 68 14.50 -1.62 -10.64
C PRO A 68 14.64 -0.12 -10.37
N CYS A 69 13.52 0.62 -10.25
CA CYS A 69 13.53 2.03 -9.86
C CYS A 69 14.05 2.28 -8.42
N ARG A 70 14.22 1.22 -7.62
CA ARG A 70 14.75 1.29 -6.25
C ARG A 70 16.26 1.03 -6.18
N LEU A 71 16.86 0.62 -7.29
CA LEU A 71 18.29 0.33 -7.36
C LEU A 71 19.10 1.58 -7.69
N PRO A 72 20.38 1.64 -7.27
CA PRO A 72 21.27 2.72 -7.65
C PRO A 72 21.74 2.53 -9.10
N PHE A 73 21.78 3.62 -9.85
CA PHE A 73 22.37 3.68 -11.18
C PHE A 73 23.08 5.01 -11.38
N ASP A 74 23.98 5.05 -12.37
CA ASP A 74 24.74 6.25 -12.69
C ASP A 74 23.90 7.18 -13.59
N ALA A 75 23.81 8.45 -13.21
CA ALA A 75 23.18 9.49 -14.01
C ALA A 75 24.20 10.59 -14.27
N SER A 76 24.43 10.87 -15.56
CA SER A 76 25.38 11.91 -16.00
C SER A 76 24.93 13.33 -15.66
N ALA A 77 23.62 13.53 -15.56
CA ALA A 77 23.01 14.82 -15.22
C ALA A 77 21.96 14.61 -14.13
N GLY A 78 22.32 14.29 -12.92
CA GLY A 78 21.40 13.89 -11.87
C GLY A 78 19.95 14.36 -12.03
N LEU A 79 18.97 13.50 -11.76
CA LEU A 79 17.54 13.85 -11.81
C LEU A 79 17.16 14.91 -10.77
N LYS A 80 18.05 15.14 -9.79
CA LYS A 80 18.02 16.30 -8.92
C LYS A 80 19.23 17.18 -9.23
N PRO A 81 19.06 18.49 -9.38
CA PRO A 81 20.19 19.41 -9.47
C PRO A 81 21.16 19.18 -8.31
N GLY A 82 22.43 18.95 -8.62
CA GLY A 82 23.50 18.79 -7.63
C GLY A 82 23.76 17.38 -7.12
N GLN A 83 23.13 16.33 -7.67
CA GLN A 83 23.42 14.93 -7.34
C GLN A 83 23.81 14.09 -8.57
N PRO A 84 24.94 14.39 -9.24
CA PRO A 84 25.48 13.51 -10.27
C PRO A 84 26.05 12.23 -9.62
N GLY A 85 26.16 11.18 -10.42
CA GLY A 85 26.76 9.92 -10.02
C GLY A 85 25.78 8.82 -9.64
N ARG A 86 26.28 7.83 -8.92
CA ARG A 86 25.54 6.60 -8.59
C ARG A 86 24.60 6.79 -7.40
N ALA A 87 23.30 6.79 -7.63
CA ALA A 87 22.27 6.90 -6.59
C ALA A 87 20.95 6.26 -7.01
N CYS A 88 20.02 6.10 -6.06
CA CYS A 88 18.66 5.61 -6.32
C CYS A 88 17.76 6.75 -6.86
N HIS A 89 18.08 7.23 -8.03
CA HIS A 89 17.49 8.45 -8.63
C HIS A 89 15.97 8.38 -8.83
N LEU A 90 15.40 7.19 -8.99
CA LEU A 90 13.96 6.97 -9.22
C LEU A 90 13.20 6.46 -8.01
N SER A 91 13.83 6.41 -6.84
CA SER A 91 13.19 5.90 -5.64
C SER A 91 12.29 6.94 -5.01
N LEU A 92 10.98 6.65 -4.92
CA LEU A 92 10.01 7.47 -4.20
C LEU A 92 9.89 7.01 -2.73
N LYS A 93 9.50 7.92 -1.85
CA LYS A 93 8.99 7.61 -0.52
C LYS A 93 7.74 6.73 -0.62
N ASP A 94 7.38 6.09 0.48
CA ASP A 94 6.05 5.48 0.57
C ASP A 94 4.99 6.58 0.76
N MET A 95 3.80 6.36 0.22
CA MET A 95 2.69 7.28 0.47
C MET A 95 2.10 7.03 1.85
N ASP A 96 1.57 8.09 2.46
CA ASP A 96 0.75 8.02 3.67
C ASP A 96 -0.38 9.04 3.58
N TYR A 97 -1.60 8.53 3.40
CA TYR A 97 -2.83 9.31 3.40
C TYR A 97 -3.68 9.04 4.65
N ILE A 98 -3.13 8.37 5.67
CA ILE A 98 -3.84 8.15 6.93
C ILE A 98 -4.32 9.46 7.54
N PRO A 99 -3.51 10.55 7.58
CA PRO A 99 -3.98 11.84 8.07
C PRO A 99 -5.16 12.43 7.28
N HIS A 100 -5.32 12.04 6.02
CA HIS A 100 -6.34 12.54 5.09
C HIS A 100 -7.56 11.62 4.95
N LEU A 101 -7.66 10.54 5.76
CA LEU A 101 -8.75 9.58 5.63
C LEU A 101 -10.14 10.23 5.78
N ARG A 102 -10.29 11.22 6.66
CA ARG A 102 -11.55 11.97 6.80
C ARG A 102 -11.92 12.67 5.50
N GLU A 103 -10.98 13.39 4.92
CA GLU A 103 -11.18 14.11 3.65
C GLU A 103 -11.54 13.15 2.51
N LEU A 104 -10.95 11.96 2.47
CA LEU A 104 -11.28 10.92 1.50
C LEU A 104 -12.68 10.35 1.73
N MET A 105 -13.08 10.09 2.97
CA MET A 105 -14.45 9.67 3.31
C MET A 105 -15.47 10.74 2.91
N ASP A 106 -15.20 12.00 3.22
CA ASP A 106 -16.06 13.14 2.85
C ASP A 106 -16.10 13.37 1.33
N ALA A 107 -15.09 12.91 0.60
CA ALA A 107 -15.07 12.90 -0.86
C ALA A 107 -15.90 11.77 -1.48
N GLY A 108 -16.43 10.83 -0.68
CA GLY A 108 -17.27 9.72 -1.16
C GLY A 108 -16.49 8.42 -1.44
N VAL A 109 -15.26 8.30 -0.96
CA VAL A 109 -14.48 7.05 -1.08
C VAL A 109 -15.13 5.96 -0.22
N ALA A 110 -15.51 4.85 -0.84
CA ALA A 110 -16.20 3.73 -0.18
C ALA A 110 -15.23 2.76 0.49
N SER A 111 -14.00 2.64 -0.01
CA SER A 111 -13.00 1.68 0.49
C SER A 111 -11.59 2.24 0.38
N VAL A 112 -10.74 1.85 1.33
CA VAL A 112 -9.33 2.21 1.32
C VAL A 112 -8.44 0.98 1.20
N LYS A 113 -7.37 1.10 0.43
CA LYS A 113 -6.45 0.01 0.13
C LYS A 113 -5.05 0.30 0.65
N ILE A 114 -4.47 -0.69 1.33
CA ILE A 114 -3.10 -0.63 1.82
C ILE A 114 -2.21 -1.47 0.88
N GLU A 115 -1.19 -0.85 0.31
CA GLU A 115 -0.18 -1.58 -0.45
C GLU A 115 0.79 -2.26 0.51
N GLY A 116 0.76 -3.58 0.53
CA GLY A 116 1.53 -4.36 1.49
C GLY A 116 2.23 -5.59 0.91
N ARG A 117 2.28 -5.72 -0.42
CA ARG A 117 2.99 -6.86 -1.05
C ARG A 117 4.46 -6.89 -0.62
N LEU A 118 4.93 -8.03 -0.16
CA LEU A 118 6.26 -8.23 0.41
C LEU A 118 6.52 -7.43 1.70
N ARG A 119 5.46 -7.06 2.42
CA ARG A 119 5.54 -6.49 3.76
C ARG A 119 5.29 -7.56 4.81
N THR A 120 5.73 -7.27 6.04
CA THR A 120 5.53 -8.17 7.18
C THR A 120 4.12 -8.04 7.76
N PRO A 121 3.63 -9.04 8.51
CA PRO A 121 2.36 -8.94 9.22
C PRO A 121 2.32 -7.75 10.20
N GLU A 122 3.44 -7.41 10.81
CA GLU A 122 3.58 -6.28 11.74
C GLU A 122 3.27 -4.94 11.04
N TYR A 123 3.74 -4.78 9.80
CA TYR A 123 3.40 -3.61 8.99
C TYR A 123 1.89 -3.54 8.75
N ALA A 124 1.30 -4.63 8.28
CA ALA A 124 -0.14 -4.68 8.02
C ALA A 124 -0.96 -4.35 9.28
N ALA A 125 -0.60 -4.95 10.43
CA ALA A 125 -1.28 -4.71 11.69
C ALA A 125 -1.19 -3.24 12.12
N ALA A 126 -0.01 -2.63 12.06
CA ALA A 126 0.18 -1.23 12.45
C ALA A 126 -0.64 -0.28 11.57
N VAL A 127 -0.57 -0.44 10.24
CA VAL A 127 -1.27 0.44 9.30
C VAL A 127 -2.79 0.25 9.37
N VAL A 128 -3.30 -1.00 9.44
CA VAL A 128 -4.74 -1.26 9.58
C VAL A 128 -5.26 -0.67 10.90
N THR A 129 -4.52 -0.84 12.01
CA THR A 129 -4.91 -0.28 13.31
C THR A 129 -4.98 1.25 13.24
N ALA A 130 -4.02 1.90 12.60
CA ALA A 130 -4.01 3.35 12.41
C ALA A 130 -5.20 3.82 11.57
N CYS A 131 -5.45 3.18 10.42
CA CYS A 131 -6.61 3.51 9.58
C CYS A 131 -7.93 3.38 10.35
N ARG A 132 -8.11 2.28 11.10
CA ARG A 132 -9.32 2.07 11.92
C ARG A 132 -9.48 3.12 13.00
N ALA A 133 -8.39 3.51 13.67
CA ALA A 133 -8.42 4.55 14.69
C ALA A 133 -8.91 5.88 14.10
N VAL A 134 -8.34 6.31 12.97
CA VAL A 134 -8.75 7.56 12.30
C VAL A 134 -10.21 7.50 11.84
N CYS A 135 -10.64 6.38 11.25
CA CYS A 135 -12.04 6.21 10.86
C CYS A 135 -13.01 6.31 12.07
N ALA A 136 -12.57 5.85 13.24
CA ALA A 136 -13.31 5.95 14.49
C ALA A 136 -13.15 7.31 15.21
N GLY A 137 -12.40 8.27 14.64
CA GLY A 137 -12.12 9.56 15.27
C GLY A 137 -11.17 9.48 16.46
N GLN A 138 -10.35 8.42 16.52
CA GLN A 138 -9.39 8.18 17.59
C GLN A 138 -7.97 8.51 17.12
N PRO A 139 -7.07 8.92 18.03
CA PRO A 139 -5.66 9.09 17.72
C PRO A 139 -5.00 7.73 17.42
N TYR A 140 -3.94 7.76 16.63
CA TYR A 140 -3.13 6.59 16.32
C TYR A 140 -1.64 6.85 16.59
N ASP A 141 -0.85 5.79 16.63
CA ASP A 141 0.60 5.88 16.84
C ASP A 141 1.31 6.15 15.51
N GLU A 142 1.44 7.42 15.15
CA GLU A 142 2.13 7.87 13.92
C GLU A 142 3.60 7.41 13.89
N LYS A 143 4.25 7.39 15.07
CA LYS A 143 5.63 6.94 15.19
C LYS A 143 5.76 5.45 14.84
N LEU A 144 4.85 4.62 15.32
CA LEU A 144 4.84 3.20 15.00
C LEU A 144 4.64 2.96 13.50
N VAL A 145 3.69 3.67 12.87
CA VAL A 145 3.44 3.58 11.42
C VAL A 145 4.69 3.95 10.62
N ARG A 146 5.38 5.01 11.01
CA ARG A 146 6.62 5.46 10.36
C ARG A 146 7.77 4.47 10.55
N ASP A 147 7.97 4.02 11.77
CA ASP A 147 9.12 3.22 12.15
C ASP A 147 8.99 1.77 11.64
N ILE A 148 7.77 1.23 11.57
CA ILE A 148 7.57 -0.15 11.10
C ILE A 148 8.00 -0.33 9.64
N PHE A 149 7.80 0.67 8.81
CA PHE A 149 8.38 0.74 7.47
C PHE A 149 8.20 2.12 6.82
N SER A 150 9.32 2.74 6.43
CA SER A 150 9.30 3.91 5.54
C SER A 150 10.58 3.96 4.68
N ARG A 151 10.63 4.89 3.73
CA ARG A 151 11.80 5.23 2.92
C ARG A 151 12.14 6.70 3.13
N SER A 152 12.87 6.99 4.22
CA SER A 152 13.15 8.36 4.66
C SER A 152 11.86 9.16 4.89
N GLY A 153 10.87 8.52 5.52
CA GLY A 153 9.54 9.08 5.77
C GLY A 153 8.54 8.82 4.63
N PHE A 154 7.49 9.61 4.63
CA PHE A 154 6.32 9.47 3.75
C PHE A 154 6.12 10.66 2.81
N THR A 155 5.19 10.52 1.89
CA THR A 155 4.72 11.58 1.00
C THR A 155 3.21 11.47 0.79
N ASP A 156 2.57 12.62 0.70
CA ASP A 156 1.18 12.84 0.28
C ASP A 156 1.10 13.64 -1.04
N GLY A 157 2.22 13.72 -1.76
CA GLY A 157 2.41 14.65 -2.86
C GLY A 157 1.36 14.56 -3.95
N TYR A 158 0.96 13.36 -4.38
CA TYR A 158 -0.11 13.21 -5.36
C TYR A 158 -1.45 13.70 -4.82
N LEU A 159 -1.85 13.26 -3.63
CA LEU A 159 -3.14 13.64 -3.05
C LEU A 159 -3.29 15.15 -2.90
N THR A 160 -2.20 15.83 -2.50
CA THR A 160 -2.17 17.28 -2.26
C THR A 160 -1.71 18.08 -3.48
N ASN A 161 -1.56 17.44 -4.63
CA ASN A 161 -1.08 18.03 -5.89
C ASN A 161 0.28 18.77 -5.75
N ARG A 162 1.18 18.22 -4.91
CA ARG A 162 2.55 18.72 -4.68
C ARG A 162 3.58 17.75 -5.23
N ASN A 163 3.62 17.62 -6.55
CA ASN A 163 4.48 16.71 -7.27
C ASN A 163 5.89 17.28 -7.43
N ASP A 164 6.68 17.25 -6.38
CA ASP A 164 8.02 17.83 -6.33
C ASP A 164 9.12 16.85 -5.89
N GLY A 165 10.34 17.34 -5.81
CA GLY A 165 11.50 16.55 -5.38
C GLY A 165 11.44 15.99 -3.96
N LYS A 166 10.51 16.44 -3.12
CA LYS A 166 10.32 15.93 -1.75
C LYS A 166 9.66 14.56 -1.72
N MET A 167 9.04 14.15 -2.83
CA MET A 167 8.48 12.81 -2.99
C MET A 167 9.55 11.72 -3.08
N PHE A 168 10.80 12.06 -3.38
CA PHE A 168 11.89 11.08 -3.48
C PHE A 168 12.42 10.69 -2.11
N GLY A 169 12.74 9.41 -1.94
CA GLY A 169 13.31 8.87 -0.71
C GLY A 169 13.89 7.48 -0.91
N VAL A 170 14.88 7.16 -0.09
CA VAL A 170 15.59 5.88 -0.11
C VAL A 170 15.53 5.31 1.30
N ARG A 171 15.32 4.00 1.42
CA ARG A 171 15.43 3.34 2.72
C ARG A 171 16.88 3.32 3.16
N THR A 172 17.14 3.86 4.35
CA THR A 172 18.45 3.95 4.97
C THR A 172 18.63 2.91 6.06
N GLU A 173 19.85 2.77 6.59
CA GLU A 173 20.09 1.93 7.76
C GLU A 173 19.38 2.49 9.02
N VAL A 174 19.18 3.79 9.10
CA VAL A 174 18.39 4.40 10.17
C VAL A 174 16.93 3.90 10.12
N ASP A 175 16.33 3.88 8.93
CA ASP A 175 14.98 3.33 8.75
C ASP A 175 14.91 1.83 9.09
N ALA A 176 15.96 1.08 8.73
CA ALA A 176 16.03 -0.34 9.04
C ALA A 176 16.16 -0.61 10.54
N ALA A 177 16.98 0.18 11.25
CA ALA A 177 17.11 0.11 12.70
C ALA A 177 15.80 0.48 13.41
N ALA A 178 15.10 1.53 12.95
CA ALA A 178 13.79 1.90 13.47
C ALA A 178 12.78 0.76 13.33
N THR A 179 12.77 0.07 12.16
CA THR A 179 11.89 -1.10 11.94
C THR A 179 12.20 -2.22 12.92
N ARG A 180 13.47 -2.55 13.14
CA ARG A 180 13.85 -3.59 14.12
C ARG A 180 13.35 -3.25 15.52
N ALA A 181 13.45 -1.99 15.93
CA ALA A 181 13.00 -1.53 17.24
C ALA A 181 11.45 -1.50 17.36
N ALA A 182 10.73 -1.17 16.29
CA ALA A 182 9.27 -1.08 16.28
C ALA A 182 8.55 -2.44 16.18
N THR A 183 9.20 -3.45 15.58
CA THR A 183 8.61 -4.77 15.32
C THR A 183 8.01 -5.44 16.57
N PRO A 184 8.66 -5.48 17.74
CA PRO A 184 8.07 -6.09 18.94
C PRO A 184 6.74 -5.44 19.35
N LYS A 185 6.67 -4.10 19.33
CA LYS A 185 5.46 -3.35 19.64
C LYS A 185 4.34 -3.63 18.64
N ALA A 186 4.66 -3.69 17.34
CA ALA A 186 3.68 -4.00 16.31
C ALA A 186 3.11 -5.42 16.44
N ARG A 187 3.90 -6.38 16.92
CA ARG A 187 3.44 -7.75 17.20
C ARG A 187 2.36 -7.81 18.27
N GLU A 188 2.35 -6.90 19.20
CA GLU A 188 1.30 -6.84 20.24
C GLU A 188 -0.10 -6.60 19.65
N LEU A 189 -0.18 -5.95 18.46
CA LEU A 189 -1.44 -5.60 17.80
C LEU A 189 -2.23 -6.82 17.32
N PHE A 190 -1.56 -7.94 16.99
CA PHE A 190 -2.22 -9.14 16.46
C PHE A 190 -1.96 -10.40 17.31
N ARG A 191 -1.27 -10.29 18.45
CA ARG A 191 -1.14 -11.37 19.43
C ARG A 191 -2.35 -11.52 20.35
N ARG A 192 -3.22 -10.51 20.40
CA ARG A 192 -4.46 -10.60 21.16
C ARG A 192 -5.33 -11.69 20.53
N GLU A 193 -5.81 -12.62 21.35
CA GLU A 193 -6.78 -13.59 20.86
C GLU A 193 -8.00 -12.84 20.34
N LEU A 194 -8.18 -12.91 19.02
CA LEU A 194 -9.43 -12.50 18.42
C LEU A 194 -10.49 -13.49 18.86
N GLN A 195 -11.69 -13.00 19.14
CA GLN A 195 -12.83 -13.85 19.45
C GLN A 195 -12.97 -14.88 18.32
N ARG A 196 -12.73 -16.14 18.63
CA ARG A 196 -12.87 -17.23 17.68
C ARG A 196 -14.35 -17.40 17.37
N VAL A 197 -14.71 -17.37 16.12
CA VAL A 197 -16.05 -17.76 15.69
C VAL A 197 -16.08 -19.28 15.76
N PRO A 198 -16.95 -19.88 16.59
CA PRO A 198 -17.07 -21.33 16.64
C PRO A 198 -17.59 -21.82 15.28
N VAL A 199 -16.84 -22.72 14.67
CA VAL A 199 -17.26 -23.40 13.44
C VAL A 199 -17.77 -24.78 13.86
N HIS A 200 -19.05 -25.03 13.67
CA HIS A 200 -19.63 -26.36 13.81
C HIS A 200 -19.48 -27.09 12.48
N TYR A 201 -18.93 -28.27 12.53
CA TYR A 201 -18.87 -29.16 11.38
C TYR A 201 -19.35 -30.55 11.81
N GLU A 202 -20.12 -31.16 10.96
CA GLU A 202 -20.53 -32.56 11.10
C GLU A 202 -19.68 -33.39 10.14
N LEU A 203 -19.04 -34.42 10.71
CA LEU A 203 -18.34 -35.42 9.91
C LEU A 203 -19.34 -36.56 9.65
N SER A 204 -19.85 -36.66 8.42
CA SER A 204 -20.64 -37.80 7.99
C SER A 204 -19.78 -38.69 7.09
N GLY A 205 -19.64 -39.94 7.46
CA GLY A 205 -18.92 -40.93 6.67
C GLY A 205 -18.71 -42.24 7.47
N GLY A 206 -18.60 -43.35 6.76
CA GLY A 206 -18.24 -44.65 7.33
C GLY A 206 -16.77 -44.95 7.13
N VAL A 207 -16.22 -45.82 7.97
CA VAL A 207 -14.90 -46.43 7.74
C VAL A 207 -15.12 -47.56 6.75
N GLU A 208 -14.78 -47.34 5.50
CA GLU A 208 -14.62 -48.37 4.53
C GLU A 208 -13.13 -48.53 4.23
N ASP A 209 -12.63 -49.76 4.38
CA ASP A 209 -11.26 -50.17 4.05
C ASP A 209 -10.11 -49.34 4.65
N GLY A 210 -10.21 -49.01 5.95
CA GLY A 210 -9.10 -48.39 6.69
C GLY A 210 -8.85 -46.89 6.43
N GLY A 211 -9.76 -46.20 5.75
CA GLY A 211 -9.70 -44.76 5.50
C GLY A 211 -10.98 -44.04 5.91
N VAL A 212 -10.86 -42.75 6.35
CA VAL A 212 -12.02 -41.87 6.61
C VAL A 212 -12.33 -41.13 5.31
N LYS A 213 -13.52 -41.36 4.74
CA LYS A 213 -14.01 -40.59 3.59
C LYS A 213 -14.75 -39.37 4.14
N LEU A 214 -14.21 -38.18 3.88
CA LEU A 214 -14.88 -36.90 4.14
C LEU A 214 -15.69 -36.50 2.91
N THR A 215 -16.96 -36.29 3.04
CA THR A 215 -17.84 -35.69 2.04
C THR A 215 -18.28 -34.32 2.47
#